data_22bf6a990e27f4c586357c8836669464
#
_entry.id   22bf6a990e27f4c586357c8836669464
#
_cell.length_a   1.000
_cell.length_b   1.000
_cell.length_c   1.000
_cell.angle_alpha   90.00
_cell.angle_beta   90.00
_cell.angle_gamma   90.00
#
_symmetry.space_group_name_H-M   'P 1'
#
loop_
_entity.id
_entity.type
_entity.pdbx_description
1 polymer ?
#
loop_
_entity_poly.entity_id
_entity_poly.type
_entity_poly.pdbx_seq_one_letter_code
_entity_poly.pdbx_strand_id
1 'polypeptide(L)'
;GVNWTIDHGYGSSDDADVCEESGQIANADPNKVSDRARKRGLPQLGSLGSGNHFVEVQKVAEIHDEEAAKAMGIEKDSVTILIHCGSRGFGHQICSDYLRISEQVQKKYN
;
A
#
# COMPACT_ATOMS: atom_id res chain seq x y z
N GLY A 1 2.46 1.23 9.14
CA GLY A 1 1.14 1.01 8.59
C GLY A 1 0.09 1.88 9.29
N VAL A 2 -1.19 1.58 9.11
CA VAL A 2 -2.31 2.38 9.65
C VAL A 2 -2.21 2.59 11.15
N ASN A 3 -1.87 1.58 11.93
CA ASN A 3 -1.71 1.72 13.39
C ASN A 3 -0.64 2.76 13.76
N TRP A 4 0.45 2.82 13.03
CA TRP A 4 1.48 3.85 13.25
C TRP A 4 0.93 5.27 13.00
N THR A 5 0.13 5.46 11.96
CA THR A 5 -0.49 6.77 11.66
C THR A 5 -1.49 7.16 12.74
N ILE A 6 -2.27 6.21 13.24
CA ILE A 6 -3.21 6.42 14.36
C ILE A 6 -2.46 6.83 15.62
N ASP A 7 -1.42 6.09 16.01
CA ASP A 7 -0.60 6.34 17.21
C ASP A 7 0.09 7.72 17.18
N HIS A 8 0.34 8.26 15.99
CA HIS A 8 0.99 9.57 15.78
C HIS A 8 0.02 10.70 15.47
N GLY A 9 -1.28 10.48 15.56
CA GLY A 9 -2.30 11.49 15.36
C GLY A 9 -2.56 11.89 13.91
N TYR A 10 -2.16 11.05 12.96
CA TYR A 10 -2.43 11.23 11.51
C TYR A 10 -3.67 10.47 11.04
N GLY A 11 -4.38 9.80 11.94
CA GLY A 11 -5.55 9.01 11.65
C GLY A 11 -6.39 8.76 12.90
N SER A 12 -7.49 8.04 12.73
CA SER A 12 -8.39 7.59 13.79
C SER A 12 -8.44 6.06 13.89
N SER A 13 -9.02 5.53 14.97
CA SER A 13 -9.25 4.08 15.11
C SER A 13 -10.04 3.49 13.95
N ASP A 14 -10.95 4.26 13.40
CA ASP A 14 -11.87 3.83 12.33
C ASP A 14 -11.13 3.58 10.99
N ASP A 15 -9.97 4.21 10.81
CA ASP A 15 -9.17 4.03 9.60
C ASP A 15 -8.66 2.58 9.42
N ALA A 16 -8.45 1.87 10.52
CA ALA A 16 -8.05 0.46 10.47
C ALA A 16 -9.19 -0.43 9.96
N ASP A 17 -10.43 -0.08 10.24
CA ASP A 17 -11.61 -0.87 9.88
C ASP A 17 -11.92 -0.78 8.37
N VAL A 18 -11.51 0.32 7.72
CA VAL A 18 -11.70 0.54 6.28
C VAL A 18 -10.45 0.24 5.45
N CYS A 19 -9.34 -0.15 6.08
CA CYS A 19 -8.16 -0.62 5.38
C CYS A 19 -8.22 -2.12 5.15
N GLU A 20 -7.83 -2.57 3.97
CA GLU A 20 -7.66 -3.99 3.66
C GLU A 20 -6.77 -4.67 4.71
N GLU A 21 -7.23 -5.79 5.27
CA GLU A 21 -6.54 -6.54 6.35
C GLU A 21 -6.14 -5.65 7.54
N SER A 22 -6.92 -4.61 7.83
CA SER A 22 -6.61 -3.58 8.85
C SER A 22 -5.21 -3.00 8.69
N GLY A 23 -4.75 -2.89 7.44
CA GLY A 23 -3.44 -2.34 7.07
C GLY A 23 -2.23 -3.21 7.45
N GLN A 24 -2.45 -4.49 7.79
CA GLN A 24 -1.39 -5.41 8.19
C GLN A 24 -1.68 -6.84 7.74
N ILE A 25 -0.85 -7.35 6.83
CA ILE A 25 -0.95 -8.75 6.38
C ILE A 25 -0.57 -9.69 7.52
N ALA A 26 -1.46 -10.64 7.82
CA ALA A 26 -1.20 -11.68 8.82
C ALA A 26 0.05 -12.50 8.45
N ASN A 27 0.86 -12.82 9.44
CA ASN A 27 2.10 -13.59 9.28
C ASN A 27 3.22 -12.91 8.46
N ALA A 28 3.12 -11.62 8.18
CA ALA A 28 4.23 -10.88 7.61
C ALA A 28 5.43 -10.87 8.57
N ASP A 29 6.60 -11.32 8.09
CA ASP A 29 7.82 -11.37 8.91
C ASP A 29 8.81 -10.28 8.48
N PRO A 30 8.93 -9.17 9.24
CA PRO A 30 9.85 -8.09 8.93
C PRO A 30 11.32 -8.50 8.96
N ASN A 31 11.66 -9.64 9.60
CA ASN A 31 13.04 -10.14 9.66
C ASN A 31 13.50 -10.73 8.31
N LYS A 32 12.55 -11.02 7.41
CA LYS A 32 12.83 -11.47 6.04
C LYS A 32 13.15 -10.34 5.07
N VAL A 33 13.11 -9.10 5.54
CA VAL A 33 13.40 -7.92 4.74
C VAL A 33 14.85 -7.47 4.97
N SER A 34 15.60 -7.29 3.88
CA SER A 34 16.99 -6.86 3.97
C SER A 34 17.13 -5.42 4.51
N ASP A 35 18.24 -5.14 5.18
CA ASP A 35 18.56 -3.76 5.62
C ASP A 35 18.65 -2.78 4.44
N ARG A 36 19.07 -3.27 3.26
CA ARG A 36 19.10 -2.46 2.04
C ARG A 36 17.70 -2.00 1.64
N ALA A 37 16.72 -2.91 1.69
CA ALA A 37 15.33 -2.56 1.39
C ALA A 37 14.78 -1.53 2.39
N ARG A 38 15.06 -1.71 3.68
CA ARG A 38 14.66 -0.77 4.74
C ARG A 38 15.28 0.62 4.53
N LYS A 39 16.59 0.69 4.32
CA LYS A 39 17.31 1.96 4.06
C LYS A 39 16.82 2.67 2.80
N ARG A 40 16.42 1.92 1.78
CA ARG A 40 15.89 2.47 0.54
C ARG A 40 14.46 2.98 0.68
N GLY A 41 13.62 2.30 1.48
CA GLY A 41 12.22 2.66 1.69
C GLY A 41 12.00 3.80 2.66
N LEU A 42 12.78 3.84 3.74
CA LEU A 42 12.58 4.79 4.84
C LEU A 42 12.45 6.26 4.41
N PRO A 43 13.36 6.81 3.56
CA PRO A 43 13.25 8.21 3.13
C PRO A 43 12.11 8.46 2.12
N GLN A 44 11.44 7.41 1.65
CA GLN A 44 10.33 7.50 0.70
C GLN A 44 8.96 7.27 1.37
N LEU A 45 8.95 6.96 2.65
CA LEU A 45 7.73 6.77 3.41
C LEU A 45 6.90 8.06 3.43
N GLY A 46 5.59 7.95 3.19
CA GLY A 46 4.69 9.10 3.13
C GLY A 46 4.87 10.01 1.91
N SER A 47 5.67 9.60 0.92
CA SER A 47 5.87 10.35 -0.31
C SER A 47 5.21 9.69 -1.51
N LEU A 48 4.73 10.52 -2.45
CA LEU A 48 4.21 10.06 -3.73
C LEU A 48 5.35 9.70 -4.68
N GLY A 49 5.17 8.64 -5.49
CA GLY A 49 6.08 8.27 -6.54
C GLY A 49 5.99 9.15 -7.78
N SER A 50 6.76 8.80 -8.79
CA SER A 50 6.72 9.40 -10.12
C SER A 50 6.20 8.37 -11.15
N GLY A 51 6.02 8.81 -12.38
CA GLY A 51 5.50 7.96 -13.45
C GLY A 51 4.00 7.75 -13.30
N ASN A 52 3.60 6.50 -13.10
CA ASN A 52 2.19 6.13 -12.93
C ASN A 52 1.66 6.28 -11.49
N HIS A 53 2.40 6.91 -10.59
CA HIS A 53 1.90 7.25 -9.27
C HIS A 53 1.26 8.63 -9.28
N PHE A 54 0.06 8.76 -8.73
CA PHE A 54 -0.68 10.02 -8.74
C PHE A 54 -1.66 10.14 -7.56
N VAL A 55 -2.11 11.35 -7.33
CA VAL A 55 -3.23 11.69 -6.45
C VAL A 55 -4.22 12.50 -7.27
N GLU A 56 -5.47 12.13 -7.21
CA GLU A 56 -6.56 12.82 -7.91
C GLU A 56 -7.66 13.22 -6.95
N VAL A 57 -8.19 14.42 -7.14
CA VAL A 57 -9.46 14.85 -6.54
C VAL A 57 -10.53 14.60 -7.60
N GLN A 58 -11.48 13.75 -7.28
CA GLN A 58 -12.48 13.27 -8.21
C GLN A 58 -13.89 13.63 -7.74
N LYS A 59 -14.83 13.67 -8.68
CA LYS A 59 -16.25 13.75 -8.41
C LYS A 59 -16.93 12.47 -8.86
N VAL A 60 -17.78 11.88 -8.04
CA VAL A 60 -18.59 10.71 -8.40
C VAL A 60 -19.64 11.14 -9.43
N ALA A 61 -19.42 10.80 -10.69
CA ALA A 61 -20.31 11.15 -11.79
C ALA A 61 -21.47 10.18 -11.93
N GLU A 62 -21.22 8.88 -11.76
CA GLU A 62 -22.19 7.82 -11.94
C GLU A 62 -21.92 6.67 -10.97
N ILE A 63 -22.98 6.01 -10.52
CA ILE A 63 -22.94 4.80 -9.69
C ILE A 63 -23.53 3.67 -10.50
N HIS A 64 -22.74 2.62 -10.73
CA HIS A 64 -23.16 1.44 -11.48
C HIS A 64 -23.64 0.31 -10.57
N ASP A 65 -23.25 0.31 -9.29
CA ASP A 65 -23.65 -0.65 -8.26
C ASP A 65 -23.97 0.10 -6.97
N GLU A 66 -25.26 0.24 -6.71
CA GLU A 66 -25.78 0.97 -5.53
C GLU A 66 -25.46 0.28 -4.21
N GLU A 67 -25.41 -1.05 -4.17
CA GLU A 67 -25.10 -1.80 -2.95
C GLU A 67 -23.60 -1.63 -2.58
N ALA A 68 -22.72 -1.75 -3.56
CA ALA A 68 -21.31 -1.53 -3.38
C ALA A 68 -21.01 -0.08 -2.98
N ALA A 69 -21.61 0.89 -3.66
CA ALA A 69 -21.45 2.31 -3.34
C ALA A 69 -21.87 2.62 -1.91
N LYS A 70 -23.02 2.10 -1.49
CA LYS A 70 -23.52 2.27 -0.11
C LYS A 70 -22.59 1.62 0.92
N ALA A 71 -22.07 0.42 0.64
CA ALA A 71 -21.13 -0.26 1.53
C ALA A 71 -19.81 0.51 1.70
N MET A 72 -19.38 1.23 0.65
CA MET A 72 -18.18 2.07 0.64
C MET A 72 -18.43 3.52 1.10
N GLY A 73 -19.68 3.89 1.43
CA GLY A 73 -20.03 5.26 1.80
C GLY A 73 -19.89 6.27 0.66
N ILE A 74 -20.06 5.82 -0.59
CA ILE A 74 -19.92 6.64 -1.79
C ILE A 74 -21.30 7.07 -2.26
N GLU A 75 -21.48 8.36 -2.48
CA GLU A 75 -22.71 8.96 -2.99
C GLU A 75 -22.45 9.68 -4.31
N LYS A 76 -23.47 9.74 -5.17
CA LYS A 76 -23.40 10.53 -6.40
C LYS A 76 -23.12 11.99 -6.07
N ASP A 77 -22.30 12.63 -6.91
CA ASP A 77 -21.86 14.02 -6.76
C ASP A 77 -20.92 14.29 -5.55
N SER A 78 -20.60 13.28 -4.74
CA SER A 78 -19.61 13.43 -3.68
C SER A 78 -18.19 13.57 -4.25
N VAL A 79 -17.29 14.12 -3.44
CA VAL A 79 -15.86 14.26 -3.77
C VAL A 79 -15.09 13.11 -3.18
N THR A 80 -14.24 12.48 -3.99
CA THR A 80 -13.33 11.41 -3.57
C THR A 80 -11.89 11.80 -3.84
N ILE A 81 -10.96 11.20 -3.10
CA ILE A 81 -9.53 11.32 -3.35
C ILE A 81 -9.00 9.94 -3.70
N LEU A 82 -8.47 9.80 -4.91
CA LEU A 82 -7.81 8.59 -5.36
C LEU A 82 -6.29 8.76 -5.23
N ILE A 83 -5.67 7.83 -4.52
CA ILE A 83 -4.21 7.78 -4.37
C ILE A 83 -3.72 6.48 -5.01
N HIS A 84 -3.02 6.60 -6.13
CA HIS A 84 -2.34 5.47 -6.76
C HIS A 84 -0.85 5.54 -6.46
N CYS A 85 -0.43 4.75 -5.50
CA CYS A 85 0.98 4.66 -5.09
C CYS A 85 1.29 3.22 -4.63
N GLY A 86 2.56 2.90 -4.52
CA GLY A 86 3.01 1.56 -4.14
C GLY A 86 4.10 1.63 -3.07
N SER A 87 4.77 0.52 -2.88
CA SER A 87 5.84 0.34 -1.89
C SER A 87 7.13 1.10 -2.21
N ARG A 88 7.18 1.84 -3.30
CA ARG A 88 8.34 2.59 -3.76
C ARG A 88 9.62 1.72 -3.83
N GLY A 89 10.75 2.25 -3.45
CA GLY A 89 12.02 1.55 -3.43
C GLY A 89 12.10 0.39 -2.45
N PHE A 90 11.22 0.34 -1.43
CA PHE A 90 11.15 -0.75 -0.47
C PHE A 90 10.78 -2.08 -1.13
N GLY A 91 9.59 -2.19 -1.69
CA GLY A 91 9.14 -3.43 -2.34
C GLY A 91 9.93 -3.77 -3.61
N HIS A 92 10.38 -2.75 -4.38
CA HIS A 92 11.27 -2.98 -5.50
C HIS A 92 12.58 -3.68 -5.07
N GLN A 93 13.16 -3.28 -3.92
CA GLN A 93 14.37 -3.92 -3.41
C GLN A 93 14.10 -5.33 -2.89
N ILE A 94 12.98 -5.54 -2.19
CA ILE A 94 12.56 -6.88 -1.74
C ILE A 94 12.41 -7.81 -2.94
N CYS A 95 11.72 -7.38 -3.97
CA CYS A 95 11.58 -8.16 -5.21
C CYS A 95 12.94 -8.53 -5.79
N SER A 96 13.85 -7.57 -5.91
CA SER A 96 15.20 -7.80 -6.45
C SER A 96 16.02 -8.79 -5.60
N ASP A 97 15.89 -8.72 -4.29
CA ASP A 97 16.60 -9.61 -3.36
C ASP A 97 16.09 -11.05 -3.48
N TYR A 98 14.77 -11.24 -3.55
CA TYR A 98 14.17 -12.57 -3.68
C TYR A 98 14.33 -13.18 -5.08
N LEU A 99 14.36 -12.39 -6.14
CA LEU A 99 14.71 -12.89 -7.48
C LEU A 99 16.10 -13.51 -7.51
N ARG A 100 17.10 -12.87 -6.88
CA ARG A 100 18.44 -13.45 -6.77
C ARG A 100 18.47 -14.76 -6.00
N ILE A 101 17.72 -14.84 -4.90
CA ILE A 101 17.57 -16.08 -4.13
C ILE A 101 16.94 -17.16 -4.99
N SER A 102 15.88 -16.84 -5.72
CA SER A 102 15.19 -17.77 -6.63
C SER A 102 16.13 -18.30 -7.72
N GLU A 103 16.94 -17.44 -8.34
CA GLU A 103 17.94 -17.84 -9.33
C GLU A 103 18.99 -18.81 -8.73
N GLN A 104 19.44 -18.57 -7.49
CA GLN A 104 20.39 -19.45 -6.82
C GLN A 104 19.78 -20.82 -6.51
N VAL A 105 18.51 -20.81 -6.04
CA VAL A 105 17.77 -22.05 -5.77
C VAL A 105 17.55 -22.84 -7.05
N GLN A 106 17.15 -22.18 -8.13
CA GLN A 106 16.96 -22.81 -9.43
C GLN A 106 18.23 -23.51 -9.92
N LYS A 107 19.40 -22.83 -9.85
CA LYS A 107 20.69 -23.40 -10.24
C LYS A 107 21.11 -24.60 -9.38
N LYS A 108 20.61 -24.70 -8.14
CA LYS A 108 20.92 -25.81 -7.25
C LYS A 108 20.10 -27.06 -7.53
N TYR A 109 18.89 -26.90 -8.07
CA TYR A 109 17.94 -27.99 -8.27
C TYR A 109 17.70 -28.37 -9.75
N ASN A 110 18.30 -27.65 -10.69
CA ASN A 110 18.43 -28.00 -12.10
C ASN A 110 19.89 -28.35 -12.44
#